data_134b5ff99eac234481ae4e1e5d38ead0
#
_entry.id   134b5ff99eac234481ae4e1e5d38ead0
#
_cell.length_a   1.000
_cell.length_b   1.000
_cell.length_c   1.000
_cell.angle_alpha   90.00
_cell.angle_beta   90.00
_cell.angle_gamma   90.00
#
_symmetry.space_group_name_H-M   'P 1'
#
loop_
_entity.id
_entity.type
_entity.pdbx_description
1 polymer ?
#
loop_
_entity_poly.entity_id
_entity_poly.type
_entity_poly.pdbx_seq_one_letter_code
_entity_poly.pdbx_strand_id
1 'polypeptide(L)'
;SGFIGGKITEIAWETTLSNNATSIFESYSIKMGCTNLSALSTWESGLTTVFGPQDITVSLGWNTLTFSTAYEWDGISNLIVEICYDNLSTNYTRNWSTPYTVTNYNSVIYYRSDTQHACSYTSTATNSTNRPVTKFNICPTIPDPANYSFQWTPPSFLTSDTSQNTSAIPMVTTQYTVVVTDLNGGCTDTASTVINVLCDTC
;
A
#
# COMPACT_ATOMS: atom_id res chain seq x y z
N SER A 1 -6.20 -7.15 -19.33
CA SER A 1 -6.25 -5.76 -18.88
C SER A 1 -5.08 -5.57 -17.91
N GLY A 2 -4.06 -4.83 -18.34
CA GLY A 2 -2.92 -4.52 -17.51
C GLY A 2 -3.32 -3.55 -16.41
N PHE A 3 -2.88 -3.78 -15.18
CA PHE A 3 -2.89 -2.75 -14.17
C PHE A 3 -1.97 -1.61 -14.65
N ILE A 4 -2.47 -0.40 -14.58
CA ILE A 4 -1.63 0.79 -14.69
C ILE A 4 -0.98 0.97 -13.34
N GLY A 5 0.29 1.29 -13.27
CA GLY A 5 1.02 1.56 -12.02
C GLY A 5 0.30 2.59 -11.15
N GLY A 6 0.68 2.69 -9.90
CA GLY A 6 0.05 3.59 -8.96
C GLY A 6 0.55 3.44 -7.53
N LYS A 7 -0.06 4.20 -6.63
CA LYS A 7 0.19 4.11 -5.20
C LYS A 7 -0.57 2.95 -4.59
N ILE A 8 0.13 1.98 -4.05
CA ILE A 8 -0.45 0.92 -3.24
C ILE A 8 -0.56 1.44 -1.81
N THR A 9 -1.78 1.51 -1.28
CA THR A 9 -2.07 2.09 0.03
C THR A 9 -2.47 1.05 1.07
N GLU A 10 -2.91 -0.14 0.62
CA GLU A 10 -3.36 -1.20 1.50
C GLU A 10 -3.04 -2.57 0.91
N ILE A 11 -2.93 -3.53 1.80
CA ILE A 11 -2.82 -4.95 1.47
C ILE A 11 -3.76 -5.74 2.38
N ALA A 12 -4.34 -6.83 1.87
CA ALA A 12 -5.18 -7.69 2.68
C ALA A 12 -5.00 -9.16 2.34
N TRP A 13 -5.13 -10.00 3.38
CA TRP A 13 -5.21 -11.45 3.29
C TRP A 13 -6.45 -11.98 3.98
N GLU A 14 -7.05 -13.00 3.40
CA GLU A 14 -8.15 -13.71 4.03
C GLU A 14 -7.61 -14.77 5.00
N THR A 15 -8.19 -14.84 6.18
CA THR A 15 -7.94 -15.89 7.16
C THR A 15 -9.15 -16.81 7.20
N THR A 16 -8.94 -18.09 6.85
CA THR A 16 -10.03 -19.07 6.72
C THR A 16 -10.11 -20.06 7.87
N LEU A 17 -9.02 -20.22 8.63
CA LEU A 17 -8.96 -21.15 9.74
C LEU A 17 -8.08 -20.59 10.86
N SER A 18 -8.61 -20.55 12.08
CA SER A 18 -7.84 -20.32 13.29
C SER A 18 -7.40 -21.65 13.89
N ASN A 19 -6.12 -21.89 14.00
CA ASN A 19 -5.58 -23.14 14.53
C ASN A 19 -5.44 -23.12 16.07
N ASN A 20 -6.41 -22.57 16.80
CA ASN A 20 -6.37 -22.34 18.26
C ASN A 20 -5.13 -21.56 18.71
N ALA A 21 -4.68 -20.66 17.87
CA ALA A 21 -3.51 -19.85 18.08
C ALA A 21 -3.87 -18.49 18.67
N THR A 22 -2.89 -17.79 19.22
CA THR A 22 -3.10 -16.38 19.53
C THR A 22 -3.43 -15.63 18.24
N SER A 23 -4.35 -14.67 18.34
CA SER A 23 -4.71 -13.80 17.23
C SER A 23 -3.75 -12.61 17.06
N ILE A 24 -2.78 -12.46 17.97
CA ILE A 24 -1.84 -11.33 17.98
C ILE A 24 -0.53 -11.77 17.30
N PHE A 25 -0.11 -10.96 16.35
CA PHE A 25 1.20 -11.05 15.71
C PHE A 25 2.02 -9.84 16.13
N GLU A 26 3.06 -10.10 16.93
CA GLU A 26 3.89 -9.06 17.54
C GLU A 26 4.93 -8.52 16.54
N SER A 27 5.19 -7.22 16.59
CA SER A 27 6.17 -6.54 15.72
C SER A 27 5.96 -6.79 14.23
N TYR A 28 4.71 -6.91 13.81
CA TYR A 28 4.37 -7.19 12.41
C TYR A 28 4.80 -6.04 11.51
N SER A 29 5.51 -6.37 10.44
CA SER A 29 5.98 -5.40 9.45
C SER A 29 5.79 -5.91 8.03
N ILE A 30 5.58 -4.97 7.10
CA ILE A 30 5.51 -5.24 5.68
C ILE A 30 6.50 -4.34 4.98
N LYS A 31 7.29 -4.96 4.09
CA LYS A 31 8.15 -4.25 3.15
C LYS A 31 7.77 -4.61 1.73
N MET A 32 7.96 -3.67 0.81
CA MET A 32 7.67 -3.86 -0.61
C MET A 32 8.84 -3.44 -1.47
N GLY A 33 8.93 -4.06 -2.64
CA GLY A 33 9.92 -3.73 -3.67
C GLY A 33 9.47 -4.17 -5.05
N CYS A 34 10.06 -3.56 -6.08
CA CYS A 34 9.96 -4.00 -7.47
C CYS A 34 11.11 -4.93 -7.83
N THR A 35 10.86 -5.92 -8.67
CA THR A 35 11.88 -6.84 -9.17
C THR A 35 11.59 -7.30 -10.59
N ASN A 36 12.62 -7.69 -11.31
CA ASN A 36 12.52 -8.37 -12.60
C ASN A 36 12.63 -9.91 -12.49
N LEU A 37 12.74 -10.44 -11.28
CA LEU A 37 12.80 -11.88 -11.05
C LEU A 37 11.47 -12.54 -11.40
N SER A 38 11.55 -13.68 -12.07
CA SER A 38 10.39 -14.53 -12.38
C SER A 38 10.13 -15.60 -11.32
N ALA A 39 11.07 -15.83 -10.42
CA ALA A 39 10.98 -16.78 -9.31
C ALA A 39 11.90 -16.34 -8.16
N LEU A 40 11.53 -16.67 -6.93
CA LEU A 40 12.32 -16.39 -5.74
C LEU A 40 13.25 -17.55 -5.41
N SER A 41 14.49 -17.24 -5.03
CA SER A 41 15.48 -18.24 -4.56
C SER A 41 16.22 -17.77 -3.32
N THR A 42 16.33 -16.47 -3.11
CA THR A 42 17.04 -15.82 -2.01
C THR A 42 16.23 -14.64 -1.49
N TRP A 43 16.59 -14.17 -0.30
CA TRP A 43 16.04 -12.93 0.25
C TRP A 43 16.45 -11.74 -0.61
N GLU A 44 15.48 -10.89 -0.91
CA GLU A 44 15.71 -9.64 -1.63
C GLU A 44 16.05 -8.52 -0.65
N SER A 45 16.95 -7.64 -1.08
CA SER A 45 17.38 -6.47 -0.30
C SER A 45 16.79 -5.17 -0.89
N GLY A 46 16.91 -4.07 -0.15
CA GLY A 46 16.47 -2.76 -0.65
C GLY A 46 14.96 -2.57 -0.64
N LEU A 47 14.21 -3.42 0.06
CA LEU A 47 12.77 -3.27 0.19
C LEU A 47 12.43 -2.07 1.10
N THR A 48 11.35 -1.36 0.75
CA THR A 48 10.83 -0.21 1.50
C THR A 48 9.82 -0.68 2.53
N THR A 49 9.98 -0.29 3.80
CA THR A 49 8.97 -0.53 4.84
C THR A 49 7.74 0.33 4.57
N VAL A 50 6.59 -0.31 4.42
CA VAL A 50 5.30 0.35 4.16
C VAL A 50 4.34 0.26 5.35
N PHE A 51 4.56 -0.73 6.24
CA PHE A 51 3.73 -0.94 7.43
C PHE A 51 4.59 -1.45 8.60
N GLY A 52 4.30 -0.98 9.80
CA GLY A 52 4.93 -1.40 11.06
C GLY A 52 6.40 -0.96 11.23
N PRO A 53 7.14 -1.59 12.15
CA PRO A 53 6.68 -2.71 13.00
C PRO A 53 5.65 -2.28 14.04
N GLN A 54 4.60 -3.08 14.22
CA GLN A 54 3.59 -2.90 15.26
C GLN A 54 2.82 -4.21 15.47
N ASP A 55 2.19 -4.35 16.63
CA ASP A 55 1.35 -5.51 16.91
C ASP A 55 0.04 -5.40 16.13
N ILE A 56 -0.38 -6.52 15.54
CA ILE A 56 -1.68 -6.62 14.86
C ILE A 56 -2.50 -7.75 15.44
N THR A 57 -3.82 -7.60 15.37
CA THR A 57 -4.76 -8.66 15.72
C THR A 57 -5.44 -9.17 14.46
N VAL A 58 -5.35 -10.48 14.22
CA VAL A 58 -5.94 -11.16 13.06
C VAL A 58 -7.26 -11.81 13.45
N SER A 59 -8.25 -11.74 12.57
CA SER A 59 -9.56 -12.39 12.72
C SER A 59 -9.91 -13.23 11.49
N LEU A 60 -10.94 -14.08 11.59
CA LEU A 60 -11.47 -14.79 10.42
C LEU A 60 -12.02 -13.80 9.40
N GLY A 61 -11.85 -14.10 8.12
CA GLY A 61 -12.18 -13.22 7.00
C GLY A 61 -11.00 -12.36 6.55
N TRP A 62 -11.30 -11.28 5.85
CA TRP A 62 -10.29 -10.39 5.30
C TRP A 62 -9.70 -9.46 6.37
N ASN A 63 -8.38 -9.48 6.49
CA ASN A 63 -7.60 -8.60 7.36
C ASN A 63 -6.88 -7.59 6.47
N THR A 64 -7.34 -6.34 6.47
CA THR A 64 -6.76 -5.24 5.70
C THR A 64 -5.79 -4.46 6.56
N LEU A 65 -4.60 -4.20 6.01
CA LEU A 65 -3.55 -3.42 6.64
C LEU A 65 -3.29 -2.18 5.79
N THR A 66 -3.61 -1.02 6.33
CA THR A 66 -3.39 0.28 5.69
C THR A 66 -1.95 0.72 5.91
N PHE A 67 -1.25 1.09 4.86
CA PHE A 67 0.15 1.46 4.91
C PHE A 67 0.34 2.83 5.58
N SER A 68 1.38 2.94 6.38
CA SER A 68 1.84 4.24 6.90
C SER A 68 2.49 5.11 5.82
N THR A 69 3.04 4.46 4.79
CA THR A 69 3.64 5.09 3.61
C THR A 69 3.23 4.31 2.38
N ALA A 70 2.50 4.96 1.45
CA ALA A 70 2.09 4.34 0.20
C ALA A 70 3.31 3.89 -0.61
N TYR A 71 3.19 2.74 -1.29
CA TYR A 71 4.24 2.22 -2.16
C TYR A 71 3.95 2.59 -3.62
N GLU A 72 4.88 3.30 -4.27
CA GLU A 72 4.78 3.64 -5.69
C GLU A 72 5.17 2.43 -6.54
N TRP A 73 4.19 1.88 -7.28
CA TRP A 73 4.42 0.77 -8.22
C TRP A 73 4.35 1.25 -9.67
N ASP A 74 5.30 0.82 -10.48
CA ASP A 74 5.43 1.20 -11.88
C ASP A 74 4.40 0.54 -12.83
N GLY A 75 3.64 -0.44 -12.37
CA GLY A 75 2.66 -1.19 -13.17
C GLY A 75 3.27 -2.22 -14.11
N ILE A 76 4.59 -2.38 -14.13
CA ILE A 76 5.34 -3.24 -15.06
C ILE A 76 6.14 -4.30 -14.32
N SER A 77 6.94 -3.89 -13.35
CA SER A 77 7.80 -4.77 -12.56
C SER A 77 7.00 -5.70 -11.67
N ASN A 78 7.53 -6.88 -11.38
CA ASN A 78 6.94 -7.76 -10.38
C ASN A 78 7.07 -7.13 -8.98
N LEU A 79 6.03 -7.28 -8.16
CA LEU A 79 6.03 -6.84 -6.77
C LEU A 79 6.57 -7.93 -5.86
N ILE A 80 7.49 -7.56 -4.98
CA ILE A 80 7.86 -8.36 -3.81
C ILE A 80 7.18 -7.78 -2.58
N VAL A 81 6.62 -8.65 -1.77
CA VAL A 81 6.07 -8.33 -0.46
C VAL A 81 6.77 -9.21 0.56
N GLU A 82 7.51 -8.58 1.46
CA GLU A 82 8.10 -9.23 2.64
C GLU A 82 7.21 -8.96 3.85
N ILE A 83 6.83 -10.04 4.52
CA ILE A 83 6.08 -9.98 5.78
C ILE A 83 6.98 -10.56 6.85
N CYS A 84 7.09 -9.84 7.96
CA CYS A 84 7.76 -10.36 9.14
C CYS A 84 6.98 -10.05 10.41
N TYR A 85 6.98 -10.99 11.34
CA TYR A 85 6.53 -10.81 12.72
C TYR A 85 7.38 -11.66 13.64
N ASP A 86 7.41 -11.32 14.91
CA ASP A 86 8.34 -11.93 15.84
C ASP A 86 7.72 -12.07 17.25
N ASN A 87 6.90 -13.09 17.40
CA ASN A 87 6.27 -13.44 18.66
C ASN A 87 7.29 -14.11 19.59
N LEU A 88 8.10 -13.30 20.28
CA LEU A 88 9.17 -13.78 21.16
C LEU A 88 8.71 -14.20 22.54
N SER A 89 7.50 -13.82 22.94
CA SER A 89 6.91 -14.29 24.16
C SER A 89 6.56 -15.76 24.04
N THR A 90 6.33 -16.45 25.16
CA THR A 90 5.91 -17.86 25.23
C THR A 90 4.64 -18.19 24.44
N ASN A 91 4.07 -17.23 23.75
CA ASN A 91 2.87 -17.29 22.91
C ASN A 91 3.23 -17.28 21.43
N TYR A 92 4.13 -18.16 20.95
CA TYR A 92 4.27 -18.35 19.52
C TYR A 92 2.95 -18.86 18.96
N THR A 93 2.52 -18.24 17.87
CA THR A 93 1.30 -18.61 17.20
C THR A 93 1.51 -19.86 16.36
N ARG A 94 0.55 -20.79 16.41
CA ARG A 94 0.35 -21.63 15.24
C ARG A 94 -0.18 -20.72 14.14
N ASN A 95 0.41 -20.80 12.95
CA ASN A 95 0.00 -19.97 11.84
C ASN A 95 -1.48 -20.14 11.51
N TRP A 96 -2.17 -19.04 11.30
CA TRP A 96 -3.51 -19.03 10.74
C TRP A 96 -3.46 -19.39 9.27
N SER A 97 -4.49 -20.05 8.74
CA SER A 97 -4.52 -20.47 7.35
C SER A 97 -5.09 -19.38 6.46
N THR A 98 -4.42 -19.14 5.33
CA THR A 98 -4.87 -18.25 4.26
C THR A 98 -4.99 -19.03 2.94
N PRO A 99 -5.97 -18.75 2.07
CA PRO A 99 -6.05 -19.32 0.74
C PRO A 99 -4.81 -19.01 -0.08
N TYR A 100 -4.44 -19.94 -0.95
CA TYR A 100 -3.32 -19.76 -1.86
C TYR A 100 -3.62 -20.31 -3.26
N THR A 101 -2.85 -19.83 -4.24
CA THR A 101 -2.81 -20.38 -5.59
C THR A 101 -1.47 -21.06 -5.81
N VAL A 102 -1.50 -22.26 -6.38
CA VAL A 102 -0.26 -22.98 -6.73
C VAL A 102 0.31 -22.41 -8.03
N THR A 103 1.58 -22.02 -8.00
CA THR A 103 2.34 -21.57 -9.17
C THR A 103 3.24 -22.68 -9.68
N ASN A 104 3.72 -22.58 -10.93
CA ASN A 104 4.70 -23.49 -11.50
C ASN A 104 6.17 -23.07 -11.26
N TYR A 105 6.38 -22.12 -10.37
CA TYR A 105 7.68 -21.58 -9.96
C TYR A 105 7.68 -21.25 -8.47
N ASN A 106 8.84 -21.04 -7.88
CA ASN A 106 8.97 -20.60 -6.49
C ASN A 106 8.49 -19.16 -6.36
N SER A 107 7.25 -18.97 -5.93
CA SER A 107 6.61 -17.67 -5.74
C SER A 107 6.71 -17.15 -4.31
N VAL A 108 7.14 -17.97 -3.38
CA VAL A 108 7.29 -17.64 -1.96
C VAL A 108 8.58 -18.28 -1.45
N ILE A 109 9.29 -17.52 -0.62
CA ILE A 109 10.33 -18.04 0.26
C ILE A 109 9.96 -17.69 1.69
N TYR A 110 10.30 -18.54 2.65
CA TYR A 110 10.00 -18.28 4.05
C TYR A 110 11.03 -18.87 5.00
N TYR A 111 11.08 -18.31 6.18
CA TYR A 111 11.76 -18.86 7.34
C TYR A 111 10.84 -18.82 8.55
N ARG A 112 10.97 -19.78 9.44
CA ARG A 112 10.25 -19.83 10.71
C ARG A 112 11.14 -20.40 11.79
N SER A 113 11.00 -19.88 13.00
CA SER A 113 11.71 -20.40 14.19
C SER A 113 10.87 -20.12 15.43
N ASP A 114 10.90 -21.05 16.38
CA ASP A 114 10.27 -20.90 17.69
C ASP A 114 11.28 -20.37 18.73
N THR A 115 12.54 -20.17 18.34
CA THR A 115 13.63 -19.84 19.26
C THR A 115 14.53 -18.71 18.81
N GLN A 116 14.33 -18.18 17.59
CA GLN A 116 15.17 -17.13 17.03
C GLN A 116 14.32 -16.02 16.39
N HIS A 117 14.85 -14.81 16.40
CA HIS A 117 14.25 -13.65 15.71
C HIS A 117 14.20 -13.89 14.19
N ALA A 118 13.02 -14.19 13.67
CA ALA A 118 12.84 -14.48 12.26
C ALA A 118 13.06 -13.24 11.38
N CYS A 119 12.72 -12.06 11.88
CA CYS A 119 12.80 -10.80 11.12
C CYS A 119 14.22 -10.31 10.80
N SER A 120 15.20 -10.81 11.51
CA SER A 120 16.63 -10.53 11.24
C SER A 120 17.34 -11.65 10.47
N TYR A 121 16.61 -12.70 10.08
CA TYR A 121 17.21 -13.87 9.44
C TYR A 121 17.45 -13.64 7.95
N THR A 122 18.69 -13.79 7.51
CA THR A 122 19.14 -13.54 6.12
C THR A 122 19.77 -14.77 5.45
N SER A 123 19.80 -15.92 6.14
CA SER A 123 20.43 -17.14 5.64
C SER A 123 19.44 -17.95 4.77
N THR A 124 19.57 -19.28 4.76
CA THR A 124 18.82 -20.17 3.87
C THR A 124 17.31 -20.10 4.10
N ALA A 125 16.55 -19.82 3.04
CA ALA A 125 15.10 -19.83 3.04
C ALA A 125 14.54 -21.17 2.56
N THR A 126 13.30 -21.48 2.95
CA THR A 126 12.52 -22.57 2.38
C THR A 126 11.70 -22.04 1.23
N ASN A 127 11.74 -22.72 0.07
CA ASN A 127 10.98 -22.33 -1.12
C ASN A 127 9.55 -22.91 -1.09
N SER A 128 8.60 -22.20 -1.68
CA SER A 128 7.23 -22.66 -1.87
C SER A 128 6.64 -22.13 -3.17
N THR A 129 5.76 -22.94 -3.75
CA THR A 129 4.93 -22.59 -4.90
C THR A 129 3.53 -22.12 -4.50
N ASN A 130 3.22 -22.11 -3.20
CA ASN A 130 1.93 -21.71 -2.66
C ASN A 130 1.89 -20.21 -2.44
N ARG A 131 1.40 -19.44 -3.42
CA ARG A 131 1.29 -17.99 -3.34
C ARG A 131 -0.03 -17.59 -2.65
N PRO A 132 0.02 -16.87 -1.51
CA PRO A 132 -1.18 -16.40 -0.83
C PRO A 132 -2.06 -15.54 -1.74
N VAL A 133 -3.38 -15.71 -1.64
CA VAL A 133 -4.35 -14.84 -2.30
C VAL A 133 -4.31 -13.48 -1.60
N THR A 134 -3.91 -12.47 -2.34
CA THR A 134 -3.63 -11.12 -1.80
C THR A 134 -4.50 -10.10 -2.52
N LYS A 135 -5.07 -9.16 -1.77
CA LYS A 135 -5.71 -7.95 -2.29
C LYS A 135 -4.81 -6.74 -2.07
N PHE A 136 -4.76 -5.88 -3.05
CA PHE A 136 -4.14 -4.56 -2.97
C PHE A 136 -5.18 -3.49 -3.23
N ASN A 137 -5.12 -2.38 -2.49
CA ASN A 137 -5.77 -1.14 -2.88
C ASN A 137 -4.74 -0.28 -3.62
N ILE A 138 -5.02 0.03 -4.88
CA ILE A 138 -4.09 0.75 -5.77
C ILE A 138 -4.78 2.00 -6.29
N CYS A 139 -4.20 3.17 -5.99
CA CYS A 139 -4.60 4.45 -6.57
C CYS A 139 -3.80 4.66 -7.86
N PRO A 140 -4.43 4.64 -9.05
CA PRO A 140 -3.71 4.76 -10.31
C PRO A 140 -3.00 6.11 -10.46
N THR A 141 -1.85 6.11 -11.14
CA THR A 141 -1.06 7.34 -11.37
C THR A 141 -1.52 8.18 -12.56
N ILE A 142 -2.34 7.63 -13.46
CA ILE A 142 -2.91 8.35 -14.60
C ILE A 142 -4.41 8.47 -14.39
N PRO A 143 -4.92 9.67 -14.06
CA PRO A 143 -6.34 9.89 -13.90
C PRO A 143 -7.07 9.79 -15.24
N ASP A 144 -8.07 8.92 -15.34
CA ASP A 144 -9.18 9.17 -16.26
C ASP A 144 -10.08 10.21 -15.56
N PRO A 145 -10.22 11.43 -16.08
CA PRO A 145 -10.98 12.49 -15.41
C PRO A 145 -12.41 12.08 -15.05
N ALA A 146 -12.99 11.14 -15.78
CA ALA A 146 -14.34 10.63 -15.54
C ALA A 146 -14.45 9.82 -14.22
N ASN A 147 -13.33 9.34 -13.70
CA ASN A 147 -13.30 8.53 -12.48
C ASN A 147 -12.87 9.33 -11.24
N TYR A 148 -12.77 10.66 -11.36
CA TYR A 148 -12.31 11.51 -10.26
C TYR A 148 -13.28 12.64 -10.00
N SER A 149 -13.44 13.00 -8.74
CA SER A 149 -14.02 14.27 -8.33
C SER A 149 -12.93 15.25 -7.91
N PHE A 150 -13.18 16.51 -8.15
CA PHE A 150 -12.29 17.62 -7.82
C PHE A 150 -13.02 18.56 -6.88
N GLN A 151 -12.34 19.07 -5.88
CA GLN A 151 -12.85 20.08 -4.98
C GLN A 151 -11.78 21.13 -4.71
N TRP A 152 -12.01 22.34 -5.22
CA TRP A 152 -11.12 23.48 -5.05
C TRP A 152 -11.53 24.32 -3.85
N THR A 153 -10.56 24.77 -3.08
CA THR A 153 -10.76 25.65 -1.92
C THR A 153 -9.71 26.77 -1.90
N PRO A 154 -10.08 28.02 -1.64
CA PRO A 154 -11.46 28.55 -1.54
C PRO A 154 -12.20 28.55 -2.89
N PRO A 155 -13.55 28.45 -2.91
CA PRO A 155 -14.32 28.46 -4.16
C PRO A 155 -14.43 29.86 -4.77
N SER A 156 -14.09 30.90 -4.01
CA SER A 156 -14.21 32.30 -4.43
C SER A 156 -13.30 32.62 -5.60
N PHE A 157 -13.85 33.34 -6.57
CA PHE A 157 -13.16 33.80 -7.81
C PHE A 157 -12.71 32.67 -8.74
N LEU A 158 -13.24 31.44 -8.58
CA LEU A 158 -13.08 30.35 -9.52
C LEU A 158 -14.24 30.31 -10.53
N THR A 159 -13.95 29.86 -11.74
CA THR A 159 -14.99 29.54 -12.73
C THR A 159 -15.78 28.29 -12.36
N SER A 160 -15.17 27.38 -11.68
CA SER A 160 -15.76 26.16 -11.09
C SER A 160 -14.89 25.67 -9.96
N ASP A 161 -15.49 25.24 -8.86
CA ASP A 161 -14.77 24.63 -7.72
C ASP A 161 -14.74 23.09 -7.78
N THR A 162 -15.42 22.49 -8.79
CA THR A 162 -15.51 21.04 -8.94
C THR A 162 -14.96 20.51 -10.27
N SER A 163 -14.48 21.37 -11.15
CA SER A 163 -13.91 20.95 -12.44
C SER A 163 -12.42 20.63 -12.32
N GLN A 164 -11.95 19.65 -13.12
CA GLN A 164 -10.53 19.35 -13.26
C GLN A 164 -9.70 20.59 -13.64
N ASN A 165 -10.20 21.35 -14.61
CA ASN A 165 -9.60 22.59 -15.05
C ASN A 165 -10.50 23.75 -14.63
N THR A 166 -9.95 24.72 -13.93
CA THR A 166 -10.63 25.92 -13.50
C THR A 166 -9.76 27.16 -13.72
N SER A 167 -10.37 28.30 -13.85
CA SER A 167 -9.69 29.60 -13.92
C SER A 167 -10.00 30.40 -12.67
N ALA A 168 -9.04 31.15 -12.20
CA ALA A 168 -9.16 31.97 -10.99
C ALA A 168 -8.79 33.42 -11.29
N ILE A 169 -9.60 34.39 -10.79
CA ILE A 169 -9.36 35.83 -10.89
C ILE A 169 -9.48 36.43 -9.47
N PRO A 170 -8.56 36.13 -8.53
CA PRO A 170 -8.63 36.66 -7.19
C PRO A 170 -8.27 38.15 -7.15
N MET A 171 -8.87 38.89 -6.22
CA MET A 171 -8.57 40.31 -6.01
C MET A 171 -7.39 40.55 -5.04
N VAL A 172 -6.96 39.51 -4.34
CA VAL A 172 -5.80 39.50 -3.42
C VAL A 172 -5.01 38.22 -3.67
N THR A 173 -3.73 38.25 -3.35
CA THR A 173 -2.90 37.03 -3.40
C THR A 173 -3.59 35.89 -2.66
N THR A 174 -3.92 34.82 -3.37
CA THR A 174 -4.73 33.72 -2.84
C THR A 174 -4.08 32.40 -3.14
N GLN A 175 -4.01 31.54 -2.14
CA GLN A 175 -3.64 30.13 -2.31
C GLN A 175 -4.91 29.32 -2.58
N TYR A 176 -4.87 28.52 -3.64
CA TYR A 176 -5.89 27.55 -3.95
C TYR A 176 -5.37 26.15 -3.73
N THR A 177 -6.19 25.31 -3.14
CA THR A 177 -5.89 23.88 -2.91
C THR A 177 -6.97 23.07 -3.60
N VAL A 178 -6.58 22.04 -4.35
CA VAL A 178 -7.51 21.04 -4.91
C VAL A 178 -7.36 19.73 -4.15
N VAL A 179 -8.48 19.14 -3.78
CA VAL A 179 -8.60 17.75 -3.36
C VAL A 179 -9.14 16.96 -4.53
N VAL A 180 -8.41 15.92 -4.93
CA VAL A 180 -8.81 14.98 -5.98
C VAL A 180 -9.19 13.68 -5.30
N THR A 181 -10.37 13.14 -5.61
CA THR A 181 -10.87 11.88 -5.05
C THR A 181 -11.12 10.89 -6.16
N ASP A 182 -10.51 9.70 -6.08
CA ASP A 182 -10.84 8.57 -6.95
C ASP A 182 -12.20 7.99 -6.52
N LEU A 183 -13.16 8.02 -7.43
CA LEU A 183 -14.53 7.56 -7.19
C LEU A 183 -14.65 6.02 -7.09
N ASN A 184 -13.66 5.29 -7.59
CA ASN A 184 -13.63 3.83 -7.57
C ASN A 184 -12.90 3.27 -6.34
N GLY A 185 -11.76 3.88 -5.98
CA GLY A 185 -10.91 3.41 -4.89
C GLY A 185 -11.01 4.22 -3.60
N GLY A 186 -11.68 5.37 -3.63
CA GLY A 186 -11.79 6.29 -2.49
C GLY A 186 -10.46 6.97 -2.10
N CYS A 187 -9.41 6.80 -2.91
CA CYS A 187 -8.12 7.44 -2.67
C CYS A 187 -8.23 8.95 -2.90
N THR A 188 -7.56 9.73 -2.05
CA THR A 188 -7.50 11.19 -2.19
C THR A 188 -6.07 11.68 -2.30
N ASP A 189 -5.87 12.73 -3.09
CA ASP A 189 -4.61 13.47 -3.15
C ASP A 189 -4.89 14.97 -3.17
N THR A 190 -3.90 15.77 -2.78
CA THR A 190 -4.05 17.23 -2.70
C THR A 190 -2.90 17.94 -3.38
N ALA A 191 -3.23 19.04 -4.08
CA ALA A 191 -2.24 19.94 -4.63
C ALA A 191 -2.63 21.39 -4.35
N SER A 192 -1.65 22.27 -4.24
CA SER A 192 -1.88 23.69 -3.98
C SER A 192 -1.09 24.56 -4.95
N THR A 193 -1.67 25.71 -5.28
CA THR A 193 -1.01 26.77 -6.05
C THR A 193 -1.32 28.12 -5.45
N VAL A 194 -0.43 29.11 -5.66
CA VAL A 194 -0.65 30.50 -5.21
C VAL A 194 -0.75 31.38 -6.44
N ILE A 195 -1.82 32.16 -6.52
CA ILE A 195 -1.97 33.24 -7.50
C ILE A 195 -1.62 34.54 -6.82
N ASN A 196 -0.51 35.12 -7.23
CA ASN A 196 -0.07 36.42 -6.74
C ASN A 196 -0.79 37.53 -7.48
N VAL A 197 -1.47 38.40 -6.74
CA VAL A 197 -2.05 39.61 -7.27
C VAL A 197 -1.09 40.77 -7.00
N LEU A 198 -0.53 41.31 -8.06
CA LEU A 198 0.30 42.50 -7.97
C LEU A 198 -0.62 43.72 -8.15
N CYS A 199 -0.72 44.54 -7.11
CA CYS A 199 -1.31 45.87 -7.26
C CYS A 199 -0.27 46.73 -7.98
N ASP A 200 -0.51 47.04 -9.26
CA ASP A 200 0.17 48.16 -9.90
C ASP A 200 -0.35 49.44 -9.21
N THR A 201 0.52 50.04 -8.39
CA THR A 201 0.27 51.39 -7.87
C THR A 201 0.35 52.34 -9.06
N CYS A 202 -0.78 52.85 -9.51
CA CYS A 202 -0.84 54.00 -10.38
C CYS A 202 -0.27 55.22 -9.68
#